data_d9906d09a067cfb27cb7da18eafaa019
#
_entry.id   d9906d09a067cfb27cb7da18eafaa019
#
_cell.length_a   1.000
_cell.length_b   1.000
_cell.length_c   1.000
_cell.angle_alpha   90.00
_cell.angle_beta   90.00
_cell.angle_gamma   90.00
#
_symmetry.space_group_name_H-M   'P 1'
#
loop_
_entity.id
_entity.type
_entity.pdbx_description
1 polymer ?
#
loop_
_entity_poly.entity_id
_entity_poly.type
_entity_poly.pdbx_seq_one_letter_code
_entity_poly.pdbx_strand_id
1 'polypeptide(L)'
;METSSRGRLHSFLQWKYALSQWRSQYYRRESRHCTYLNAEDKASGAIAPKRLYIKPHVSYDLLVYGATRKRGFVKEGIPTLVPGSFGIVGLNFAPMYNFNNYFRAGLSVDAQFDESANIKDYKLVGTYGDDIKFHRPPFREQFAVGLSLRAELVMPIFSINVGIGRNMIYSGDDTEGFYQILALKTYVTRHLFLHVGYQLSKFKDPNNLMLGIGYRFHDKR
;
A
#
# COMPACT_ATOMS: atom_id res chain seq x y z
N MET A 1 33.74 -8.33 42.14
CA MET A 1 32.93 -7.73 41.05
C MET A 1 32.44 -8.76 40.05
N GLU A 2 31.85 -9.88 40.49
CA GLU A 2 31.46 -11.01 39.60
C GLU A 2 29.99 -11.47 39.68
N THR A 3 29.14 -10.75 40.37
CA THR A 3 27.74 -11.15 40.58
C THR A 3 26.74 -10.58 39.58
N SER A 4 27.15 -9.66 38.70
CA SER A 4 26.20 -8.97 37.77
C SER A 4 26.02 -9.68 36.41
N SER A 5 26.89 -10.60 36.03
CA SER A 5 26.77 -11.26 34.70
C SER A 5 25.83 -12.49 34.71
N ARG A 6 25.75 -13.21 35.84
CA ARG A 6 24.88 -14.39 35.98
C ARG A 6 23.39 -14.09 35.96
N GLY A 7 22.99 -12.94 36.50
CA GLY A 7 21.58 -12.52 36.52
C GLY A 7 21.03 -12.20 35.14
N ARG A 8 21.83 -11.64 34.24
CA ARG A 8 21.43 -11.30 32.87
C ARG A 8 21.30 -12.51 31.94
N LEU A 9 22.13 -13.51 32.12
CA LEU A 9 22.02 -14.76 31.37
C LEU A 9 20.77 -15.57 31.78
N HIS A 10 20.42 -15.57 33.06
CA HIS A 10 19.25 -16.28 33.55
C HIS A 10 17.94 -15.65 33.04
N SER A 11 17.84 -14.33 33.02
CA SER A 11 16.68 -13.63 32.48
C SER A 11 16.54 -13.79 30.95
N PHE A 12 17.66 -13.85 30.22
CA PHE A 12 17.64 -14.06 28.77
C PHE A 12 17.20 -15.48 28.38
N LEU A 13 17.60 -16.48 29.16
CA LEU A 13 17.17 -17.87 28.96
C LEU A 13 15.69 -18.07 29.32
N GLN A 14 15.21 -17.43 30.39
CA GLN A 14 13.79 -17.43 30.73
C GLN A 14 12.93 -16.78 29.65
N TRP A 15 13.41 -15.68 29.07
CA TRP A 15 12.70 -14.99 27.99
C TRP A 15 12.62 -15.85 26.72
N LYS A 16 13.72 -16.54 26.33
CA LYS A 16 13.70 -17.50 25.22
C LYS A 16 12.74 -18.67 25.46
N TYR A 17 12.67 -19.16 26.69
CA TYR A 17 11.77 -20.26 27.05
C TYR A 17 10.31 -19.83 27.01
N ALA A 18 10.00 -18.64 27.51
CA ALA A 18 8.66 -18.04 27.44
C ALA A 18 8.19 -17.81 26.00
N LEU A 19 9.09 -17.32 25.13
CA LEU A 19 8.81 -17.13 23.70
C LEU A 19 8.57 -18.45 22.96
N SER A 20 9.32 -19.51 23.29
CA SER A 20 9.11 -20.82 22.66
C SER A 20 7.77 -21.46 23.10
N GLN A 21 7.41 -21.30 24.35
CA GLN A 21 6.11 -21.74 24.88
C GLN A 21 4.95 -20.94 24.30
N TRP A 22 5.11 -19.61 24.17
CA TRP A 22 4.10 -18.76 23.57
C TRP A 22 3.88 -19.11 22.10
N ARG A 23 4.98 -19.37 21.38
CA ARG A 23 4.94 -19.79 19.99
C ARG A 23 4.24 -21.14 19.80
N SER A 24 4.50 -22.11 20.69
CA SER A 24 3.84 -23.42 20.62
C SER A 24 2.35 -23.36 21.00
N GLN A 25 1.97 -22.48 21.94
CA GLN A 25 0.56 -22.25 22.28
C GLN A 25 -0.19 -21.48 21.19
N TYR A 26 0.47 -20.54 20.52
CA TYR A 26 -0.11 -19.80 19.40
C TYR A 26 -0.41 -20.75 18.24
N TYR A 27 0.54 -21.58 17.82
CA TYR A 27 0.32 -22.60 16.78
C TYR A 27 -0.74 -23.64 17.16
N ARG A 28 -0.85 -23.99 18.44
CA ARG A 28 -1.88 -24.93 18.94
C ARG A 28 -3.27 -24.30 19.01
N ARG A 29 -3.37 -22.99 19.17
CA ARG A 29 -4.64 -22.24 19.19
C ARG A 29 -5.13 -21.93 17.78
N GLU A 30 -4.23 -21.61 16.87
CA GLU A 30 -4.55 -21.39 15.45
C GLU A 30 -5.05 -22.66 14.77
N SER A 31 -4.48 -23.82 15.11
CA SER A 31 -4.98 -25.10 14.57
C SER A 31 -6.39 -25.47 15.05
N ARG A 32 -6.90 -24.82 16.07
CA ARG A 32 -8.29 -25.03 16.55
C ARG A 32 -9.30 -24.02 16.02
N HIS A 33 -8.86 -22.89 15.47
CA HIS A 33 -9.76 -21.83 14.97
C HIS A 33 -9.80 -21.71 13.45
N CYS A 34 -9.01 -22.48 12.74
CA CYS A 34 -9.19 -22.72 11.28
C CYS A 34 -10.28 -23.76 11.05
N THR A 35 -11.32 -23.78 11.88
CA THR A 35 -12.43 -24.67 11.73
C THR A 35 -13.52 -24.02 10.87
N TYR A 36 -13.74 -24.61 9.72
CA TYR A 36 -15.05 -24.92 9.16
C TYR A 36 -15.81 -23.79 8.47
N LEU A 37 -15.27 -23.37 7.34
CA LEU A 37 -16.16 -22.96 6.25
C LEU A 37 -16.34 -24.06 5.17
N ASN A 38 -15.76 -25.26 5.35
CA ASN A 38 -16.03 -26.44 4.52
C ASN A 38 -16.08 -27.69 5.44
N ALA A 39 -17.24 -27.96 6.00
CA ALA A 39 -17.48 -29.06 6.92
C ALA A 39 -17.81 -30.40 6.21
N GLU A 40 -17.39 -30.64 4.97
CA GLU A 40 -17.73 -31.85 4.23
C GLU A 40 -16.61 -32.87 4.08
N ASP A 41 -15.37 -32.62 4.52
CA ASP A 41 -14.33 -33.64 4.48
C ASP A 41 -14.04 -34.24 5.86
N LYS A 42 -15.00 -35.04 6.34
CA LYS A 42 -14.85 -35.89 7.53
C LYS A 42 -14.19 -37.21 7.19
N ALA A 43 -13.06 -37.27 6.55
CA ALA A 43 -12.26 -38.48 6.52
C ALA A 43 -10.87 -38.22 5.93
N SER A 44 -9.98 -37.63 6.72
CA SER A 44 -8.58 -37.82 6.45
C SER A 44 -7.76 -37.50 7.69
N GLY A 45 -7.17 -38.51 8.30
CA GLY A 45 -6.19 -38.34 9.36
C GLY A 45 -5.08 -37.40 8.89
N ALA A 46 -4.70 -36.52 9.80
CA ALA A 46 -3.52 -35.63 9.82
C ALA A 46 -2.57 -35.67 8.59
N ILE A 47 -3.06 -35.35 7.44
CA ILE A 47 -2.21 -35.00 6.29
C ILE A 47 -1.95 -33.49 6.43
N ALA A 48 -0.71 -33.14 6.75
CA ALA A 48 -0.29 -31.75 6.66
C ALA A 48 -0.77 -31.18 5.32
N PRO A 49 -1.40 -30.00 5.28
CA PRO A 49 -1.97 -29.48 4.05
C PRO A 49 -0.88 -29.48 3.00
N LYS A 50 -1.04 -30.28 1.97
CA LYS A 50 -0.12 -30.38 0.85
C LYS A 50 0.02 -28.97 0.29
N ARG A 51 1.17 -28.34 0.49
CA ARG A 51 1.44 -27.01 -0.05
C ARG A 51 1.35 -27.17 -1.56
N LEU A 52 0.23 -26.75 -2.11
CA LEU A 52 0.02 -26.76 -3.55
C LEU A 52 1.09 -25.85 -4.16
N TYR A 53 2.04 -26.45 -4.84
CA TYR A 53 3.01 -25.70 -5.63
C TYR A 53 2.26 -25.06 -6.79
N ILE A 54 2.13 -23.75 -6.78
CA ILE A 54 1.48 -23.02 -7.86
C ILE A 54 2.48 -22.89 -8.99
N LYS A 55 2.10 -23.36 -10.17
CA LYS A 55 2.91 -23.17 -11.37
C LYS A 55 3.03 -21.67 -11.67
N PRO A 56 4.22 -21.20 -12.11
CA PRO A 56 4.38 -19.81 -12.52
C PRO A 56 3.32 -19.42 -13.55
N HIS A 57 2.69 -18.28 -13.34
CA HIS A 57 1.66 -17.73 -14.23
C HIS A 57 1.56 -16.22 -14.11
N VAL A 58 0.94 -15.58 -15.08
CA VAL A 58 0.64 -14.16 -15.05
C VAL A 58 -0.75 -13.94 -14.45
N SER A 59 -0.88 -13.00 -13.53
CA SER A 59 -2.14 -12.47 -13.02
C SER A 59 -2.22 -10.97 -13.30
N TYR A 60 -3.43 -10.44 -13.36
CA TYR A 60 -3.67 -9.03 -13.65
C TYR A 60 -4.41 -8.40 -12.48
N ASP A 61 -3.82 -7.38 -11.88
CA ASP A 61 -4.43 -6.61 -10.80
C ASP A 61 -5.00 -5.31 -11.38
N LEU A 62 -6.26 -5.05 -11.11
CA LEU A 62 -6.91 -3.77 -11.37
C LEU A 62 -7.28 -3.15 -10.02
N LEU A 63 -6.81 -1.96 -9.74
CA LEU A 63 -7.02 -1.25 -8.50
C LEU A 63 -7.60 0.14 -8.77
N VAL A 64 -8.66 0.48 -8.08
CA VAL A 64 -9.17 1.85 -7.98
C VAL A 64 -8.96 2.32 -6.55
N TYR A 65 -8.39 3.50 -6.38
CA TYR A 65 -8.16 4.07 -5.07
C TYR A 65 -8.57 5.54 -5.01
N GLY A 66 -8.85 5.99 -3.81
CA GLY A 66 -9.13 7.38 -3.52
C GLY A 66 -8.35 7.86 -2.30
N ALA A 67 -8.18 9.17 -2.22
CA ALA A 67 -7.58 9.85 -1.08
C ALA A 67 -8.13 11.27 -0.97
N THR A 68 -7.93 11.87 0.19
CA THR A 68 -8.17 13.29 0.39
C THR A 68 -6.92 13.91 1.01
N ARG A 69 -6.58 15.12 0.60
CA ARG A 69 -5.47 15.84 1.23
C ARG A 69 -5.74 17.33 1.38
N LYS A 70 -5.03 17.94 2.33
CA LYS A 70 -4.97 19.38 2.51
C LYS A 70 -3.66 19.90 1.94
N ARG A 71 -3.69 21.05 1.29
CA ARG A 71 -2.49 21.71 0.80
C ARG A 71 -2.18 22.93 1.66
N GLY A 72 -0.90 23.17 1.89
CA GLY A 72 -0.37 24.37 2.51
C GLY A 72 0.42 25.20 1.51
N PHE A 73 0.46 26.50 1.73
CA PHE A 73 1.34 27.44 1.05
C PHE A 73 1.95 28.41 2.06
N VAL A 74 3.02 29.07 1.67
CA VAL A 74 3.65 30.08 2.51
C VAL A 74 3.17 31.45 2.04
N LYS A 75 2.48 32.22 2.94
CA LYS A 75 2.11 33.60 2.74
C LYS A 75 3.01 34.46 3.65
N GLU A 76 3.84 35.32 3.05
CA GLU A 76 4.72 36.26 3.80
C GLU A 76 5.58 35.55 4.86
N GLY A 77 6.08 34.35 4.57
CA GLY A 77 6.86 33.54 5.52
C GLY A 77 6.02 32.72 6.52
N ILE A 78 4.69 32.85 6.53
CA ILE A 78 3.80 32.12 7.43
C ILE A 78 3.18 30.94 6.69
N PRO A 79 3.33 29.68 7.17
CA PRO A 79 2.68 28.53 6.59
C PRO A 79 1.15 28.62 6.79
N THR A 80 0.41 28.70 5.70
CA THR A 80 -1.05 28.83 5.70
C THR A 80 -1.66 27.66 4.96
N LEU A 81 -2.76 27.10 5.47
CA LEU A 81 -3.50 26.02 4.79
C LEU A 81 -4.48 26.60 3.77
N VAL A 82 -4.55 25.99 2.61
CA VAL A 82 -5.61 26.26 1.63
C VAL A 82 -6.94 25.81 2.23
N PRO A 83 -7.99 26.66 2.22
CA PRO A 83 -9.30 26.26 2.72
C PRO A 83 -9.85 25.09 1.89
N GLY A 84 -10.39 24.08 2.59
CA GLY A 84 -10.97 22.90 1.98
C GLY A 84 -10.04 21.66 1.96
N SER A 85 -10.55 20.59 1.40
CA SER A 85 -9.84 19.33 1.14
C SER A 85 -10.01 18.97 -0.34
N PHE A 86 -8.95 18.45 -0.92
CA PHE A 86 -8.86 18.10 -2.33
C PHE A 86 -8.94 16.60 -2.50
N GLY A 87 -9.72 16.16 -3.50
CA GLY A 87 -9.85 14.76 -3.85
C GLY A 87 -8.69 14.27 -4.73
N ILE A 88 -8.29 13.03 -4.50
CA ILE A 88 -7.37 12.29 -5.36
C ILE A 88 -8.05 10.99 -5.72
N VAL A 89 -8.07 10.65 -7.01
CA VAL A 89 -8.57 9.37 -7.50
C VAL A 89 -7.53 8.77 -8.41
N GLY A 90 -7.30 7.47 -8.28
CA GLY A 90 -6.35 6.78 -9.13
C GLY A 90 -6.81 5.40 -9.55
N LEU A 91 -6.23 4.96 -10.65
CA LEU A 91 -6.42 3.66 -11.27
C LEU A 91 -5.05 3.03 -11.54
N ASN A 92 -4.86 1.79 -11.10
CA ASN A 92 -3.64 1.03 -11.39
C ASN A 92 -4.03 -0.26 -12.10
N PHE A 93 -3.34 -0.54 -13.20
CA PHE A 93 -3.41 -1.82 -13.90
C PHE A 93 -2.04 -2.46 -13.88
N ALA A 94 -1.92 -3.63 -13.24
CA ALA A 94 -0.65 -4.29 -13.01
C ALA A 94 -0.67 -5.75 -13.46
N PRO A 95 -0.07 -6.09 -14.62
CA PRO A 95 0.31 -7.45 -14.95
C PRO A 95 1.44 -7.91 -14.01
N MET A 96 1.19 -8.97 -13.24
CA MET A 96 2.09 -9.51 -12.24
C MET A 96 2.46 -10.95 -12.58
N TYR A 97 3.74 -11.25 -12.67
CA TYR A 97 4.24 -12.60 -12.82
C TYR A 97 4.44 -13.24 -11.44
N ASN A 98 3.75 -14.34 -11.21
CA ASN A 98 3.82 -15.11 -9.98
C ASN A 98 4.95 -16.13 -10.12
N PHE A 99 6.09 -15.89 -9.46
CA PHE A 99 7.25 -16.80 -9.49
C PHE A 99 6.99 -18.03 -8.63
N ASN A 100 6.37 -17.81 -7.48
CA ASN A 100 6.03 -18.84 -6.52
C ASN A 100 4.85 -18.37 -5.64
N ASN A 101 4.52 -19.13 -4.60
CA ASN A 101 3.40 -18.84 -3.70
C ASN A 101 3.60 -17.56 -2.87
N TYR A 102 4.83 -17.08 -2.74
CA TYR A 102 5.21 -16.00 -1.81
C TYR A 102 5.66 -14.74 -2.52
N PHE A 103 6.12 -14.84 -3.75
CA PHE A 103 6.72 -13.71 -4.46
C PHE A 103 6.18 -13.55 -5.86
N ARG A 104 5.87 -12.32 -6.20
CA ARG A 104 5.49 -11.89 -7.55
C ARG A 104 6.07 -10.53 -7.85
N ALA A 105 6.34 -10.30 -9.12
CA ALA A 105 6.79 -9.01 -9.60
C ALA A 105 6.19 -8.73 -10.98
N GLY A 106 6.10 -7.46 -11.32
CA GLY A 106 5.51 -7.06 -12.59
C GLY A 106 5.63 -5.57 -12.84
N LEU A 107 4.95 -5.15 -13.87
CA LEU A 107 4.81 -3.75 -14.26
C LEU A 107 3.44 -3.23 -13.83
N SER A 108 3.30 -1.92 -13.68
CA SER A 108 2.00 -1.29 -13.49
C SER A 108 1.91 0.00 -14.31
N VAL A 109 0.76 0.21 -14.90
CA VAL A 109 0.36 1.51 -15.43
C VAL A 109 -0.49 2.18 -14.36
N ASP A 110 -0.07 3.36 -13.94
CA ASP A 110 -0.67 4.09 -12.82
C ASP A 110 -1.23 5.41 -13.35
N ALA A 111 -2.55 5.57 -13.36
CA ALA A 111 -3.22 6.82 -13.73
C ALA A 111 -3.75 7.47 -12.45
N GLN A 112 -3.51 8.78 -12.29
CA GLN A 112 -3.95 9.53 -11.12
C GLN A 112 -4.53 10.87 -11.53
N PHE A 113 -5.64 11.22 -10.93
CA PHE A 113 -6.23 12.55 -10.95
C PHE A 113 -6.11 13.16 -9.57
N ASP A 114 -5.50 14.35 -9.49
CA ASP A 114 -5.27 15.09 -8.25
C ASP A 114 -5.83 16.50 -8.39
N GLU A 115 -6.92 16.76 -7.71
CA GLU A 115 -7.61 18.05 -7.74
C GLU A 115 -6.75 19.20 -7.22
N SER A 116 -5.75 18.91 -6.41
CA SER A 116 -4.84 19.89 -5.80
C SER A 116 -3.52 20.09 -6.54
N ALA A 117 -3.29 19.36 -7.64
CA ALA A 117 -2.06 19.53 -8.41
C ALA A 117 -1.98 20.94 -8.99
N ASN A 118 -0.80 21.56 -8.87
CA ASN A 118 -0.50 22.92 -9.38
C ASN A 118 -1.39 24.05 -8.85
N ILE A 119 -2.17 23.83 -7.77
CA ILE A 119 -3.08 24.85 -7.23
C ILE A 119 -2.36 26.12 -6.76
N LYS A 120 -1.08 26.02 -6.46
CA LYS A 120 -0.25 27.15 -6.02
C LYS A 120 -0.08 28.21 -7.11
N ASP A 121 -0.11 27.81 -8.38
CA ASP A 121 0.11 28.69 -9.53
C ASP A 121 -1.17 29.45 -9.89
N TYR A 122 -2.32 29.00 -9.39
CA TYR A 122 -3.64 29.58 -9.65
C TYR A 122 -4.18 30.43 -8.50
N LYS A 123 -3.30 31.21 -7.86
CA LYS A 123 -3.67 32.14 -6.79
C LYS A 123 -4.15 33.46 -7.37
N LEU A 124 -5.31 33.93 -7.00
CA LEU A 124 -5.73 35.31 -7.17
C LEU A 124 -5.51 36.05 -5.85
N VAL A 125 -4.59 36.99 -5.85
CA VAL A 125 -4.43 37.94 -4.73
C VAL A 125 -5.46 39.05 -4.94
N GLY A 126 -6.45 39.12 -4.06
CA GLY A 126 -7.42 40.22 -4.07
C GLY A 126 -6.75 41.55 -3.75
N THR A 127 -7.13 42.61 -4.42
CA THR A 127 -6.58 43.97 -4.23
C THR A 127 -6.98 44.59 -2.89
N TYR A 128 -8.03 44.07 -2.26
CA TYR A 128 -8.54 44.52 -0.95
C TYR A 128 -8.95 43.29 -0.11
N GLY A 129 -8.23 43.08 0.98
CA GLY A 129 -8.61 42.10 1.99
C GLY A 129 -7.90 40.75 1.90
N ASP A 130 -8.01 40.00 3.00
CA ASP A 130 -7.29 38.74 3.27
C ASP A 130 -7.77 37.52 2.47
N ASP A 131 -8.71 37.68 1.55
CA ASP A 131 -9.33 36.57 0.79
C ASP A 131 -8.48 36.16 -0.41
N ILE A 132 -7.63 35.16 -0.21
CA ILE A 132 -6.95 34.48 -1.32
C ILE A 132 -7.97 33.52 -1.97
N LYS A 133 -8.36 33.78 -3.21
CA LYS A 133 -9.19 32.88 -4.00
C LYS A 133 -8.29 32.01 -4.87
N PHE A 134 -8.57 30.71 -4.87
CA PHE A 134 -7.91 29.75 -5.73
C PHE A 134 -8.82 29.39 -6.90
N HIS A 135 -8.28 29.41 -8.12
CA HIS A 135 -8.96 28.87 -9.27
C HIS A 135 -8.56 27.42 -9.44
N ARG A 136 -9.49 26.61 -9.91
CA ARG A 136 -9.23 25.21 -10.21
C ARG A 136 -8.29 25.13 -11.42
N PRO A 137 -7.14 24.43 -11.31
CA PRO A 137 -6.27 24.18 -12.45
C PRO A 137 -6.99 23.42 -13.57
N PRO A 138 -6.56 23.56 -14.84
CA PRO A 138 -7.15 22.81 -15.93
C PRO A 138 -6.91 21.30 -15.74
N PHE A 139 -7.84 20.48 -16.23
CA PHE A 139 -7.81 19.01 -16.08
C PHE A 139 -6.46 18.38 -16.47
N ARG A 140 -5.81 18.90 -17.51
CA ARG A 140 -4.53 18.42 -18.02
C ARG A 140 -3.41 18.52 -16.97
N GLU A 141 -3.45 19.51 -16.09
CA GLU A 141 -2.47 19.71 -15.03
C GLU A 141 -2.78 18.90 -13.76
N GLN A 142 -4.00 18.40 -13.67
CA GLN A 142 -4.45 17.57 -12.56
C GLN A 142 -4.29 16.07 -12.83
N PHE A 143 -3.99 15.70 -14.08
CA PHE A 143 -3.92 14.31 -14.51
C PHE A 143 -2.47 13.87 -14.76
N ALA A 144 -2.10 12.72 -14.20
CA ALA A 144 -0.79 12.11 -14.40
C ALA A 144 -0.92 10.62 -14.75
N VAL A 145 -0.06 10.16 -15.65
CA VAL A 145 0.08 8.73 -15.97
C VAL A 145 1.54 8.34 -15.82
N GLY A 146 1.77 7.30 -15.05
CA GLY A 146 3.09 6.75 -14.79
C GLY A 146 3.19 5.26 -15.10
N LEU A 147 4.43 4.81 -15.18
CA LEU A 147 4.80 3.40 -15.25
C LEU A 147 5.60 3.06 -14.00
N SER A 148 5.30 1.93 -13.37
CA SER A 148 6.04 1.45 -12.20
C SER A 148 6.39 -0.02 -12.29
N LEU A 149 7.54 -0.34 -11.71
CA LEU A 149 7.92 -1.71 -11.35
C LEU A 149 7.30 -2.03 -9.98
N ARG A 150 6.69 -3.18 -9.87
CA ARG A 150 6.05 -3.66 -8.65
C ARG A 150 6.65 -4.97 -8.22
N ALA A 151 6.88 -5.10 -6.92
CA ALA A 151 7.21 -6.35 -6.27
C ALA A 151 6.24 -6.58 -5.11
N GLU A 152 5.79 -7.81 -4.95
CA GLU A 152 4.81 -8.16 -3.94
C GLU A 152 5.24 -9.42 -3.21
N LEU A 153 5.32 -9.31 -1.88
CA LEU A 153 5.54 -10.42 -0.97
C LEU A 153 4.18 -10.88 -0.43
N VAL A 154 3.82 -12.10 -0.76
CA VAL A 154 2.50 -12.66 -0.47
C VAL A 154 2.53 -13.47 0.81
N MET A 155 1.61 -13.15 1.70
CA MET A 155 1.33 -13.89 2.93
C MET A 155 -0.10 -14.44 2.89
N PRO A 156 -0.48 -15.36 3.80
CA PRO A 156 -1.78 -16.04 3.72
C PRO A 156 -2.99 -15.10 3.73
N ILE A 157 -2.94 -13.99 4.47
CA ILE A 157 -4.08 -13.07 4.67
C ILE A 157 -3.85 -11.73 3.96
N PHE A 158 -2.61 -11.31 3.86
CA PHE A 158 -2.24 -10.02 3.27
C PHE A 158 -1.00 -10.16 2.39
N SER A 159 -0.72 -9.14 1.61
CA SER A 159 0.56 -9.02 0.89
C SER A 159 1.12 -7.62 1.00
N ILE A 160 2.44 -7.52 1.02
CA ILE A 160 3.17 -6.27 1.00
C ILE A 160 3.57 -5.99 -0.42
N ASN A 161 3.14 -4.86 -0.96
CA ASN A 161 3.46 -4.41 -2.30
C ASN A 161 4.39 -3.20 -2.22
N VAL A 162 5.49 -3.27 -2.91
CA VAL A 162 6.43 -2.16 -3.09
C VAL A 162 6.54 -1.84 -4.57
N GLY A 163 6.65 -0.56 -4.89
CA GLY A 163 6.77 -0.12 -6.27
C GLY A 163 7.67 1.09 -6.41
N ILE A 164 8.34 1.17 -7.54
CA ILE A 164 9.10 2.34 -7.96
C ILE A 164 8.62 2.69 -9.37
N GLY A 165 8.21 3.93 -9.56
CA GLY A 165 7.64 4.39 -10.82
C GLY A 165 8.11 5.76 -11.24
N ARG A 166 7.82 6.06 -12.50
CA ARG A 166 8.05 7.37 -13.10
C ARG A 166 6.78 7.81 -13.81
N ASN A 167 6.40 9.06 -13.57
CA ASN A 167 5.35 9.71 -14.33
C ASN A 167 5.87 10.00 -15.73
N MET A 168 5.16 9.50 -16.74
CA MET A 168 5.49 9.67 -18.16
C MET A 168 4.69 10.81 -18.78
N ILE A 169 3.45 10.98 -18.33
CA ILE A 169 2.54 12.03 -18.77
C ILE A 169 2.10 12.79 -17.51
N TYR A 170 2.51 14.03 -17.40
CA TYR A 170 2.12 14.94 -16.33
C TYR A 170 2.40 16.38 -16.76
N SER A 171 1.79 17.34 -16.11
CA SER A 171 1.97 18.78 -16.41
C SER A 171 2.11 19.55 -15.11
N GLY A 172 2.96 20.59 -15.13
CA GLY A 172 3.24 21.46 -13.98
C GLY A 172 4.32 20.92 -13.04
N ASP A 173 4.72 21.77 -12.09
CA ASP A 173 5.90 21.55 -11.22
C ASP A 173 5.58 20.77 -9.94
N ASP A 174 4.31 20.66 -9.57
CA ASP A 174 3.90 19.98 -8.32
C ASP A 174 3.90 18.43 -8.46
N THR A 175 3.88 17.90 -9.68
CA THR A 175 3.89 16.45 -9.93
C THR A 175 5.32 15.97 -10.12
N GLU A 176 5.83 15.25 -9.15
CA GLU A 176 7.18 14.69 -9.23
C GLU A 176 7.29 13.60 -10.31
N GLY A 177 8.42 13.63 -11.03
CA GLY A 177 8.69 12.63 -12.07
C GLY A 177 8.87 11.22 -11.51
N PHE A 178 9.50 11.08 -10.33
CA PHE A 178 9.73 9.80 -9.66
C PHE A 178 8.84 9.64 -8.44
N TYR A 179 8.24 8.45 -8.28
CA TYR A 179 7.45 8.10 -7.12
C TYR A 179 7.73 6.67 -6.66
N GLN A 180 7.45 6.42 -5.39
CA GLN A 180 7.52 5.11 -4.78
C GLN A 180 6.17 4.78 -4.17
N ILE A 181 5.83 3.52 -4.13
CA ILE A 181 4.60 3.02 -3.52
C ILE A 181 4.96 1.95 -2.50
N LEU A 182 4.42 2.11 -1.31
CA LEU A 182 4.44 1.10 -0.28
C LEU A 182 3.00 0.82 0.13
N ALA A 183 2.56 -0.41 -0.02
CA ALA A 183 1.17 -0.75 0.22
C ALA A 183 0.98 -2.13 0.82
N LEU A 184 -0.09 -2.25 1.58
CA LEU A 184 -0.63 -3.49 2.10
C LEU A 184 -1.89 -3.83 1.31
N LYS A 185 -1.97 -5.05 0.79
CA LYS A 185 -3.18 -5.60 0.17
C LYS A 185 -3.72 -6.69 1.09
N THR A 186 -5.00 -6.59 1.46
CA THR A 186 -5.69 -7.60 2.27
C THR A 186 -6.77 -8.26 1.43
N TYR A 187 -6.73 -9.58 1.33
CA TYR A 187 -7.66 -10.33 0.50
C TYR A 187 -8.99 -10.55 1.22
N VAL A 188 -10.08 -10.05 0.63
CA VAL A 188 -11.45 -10.30 1.10
C VAL A 188 -12.01 -11.57 0.49
N THR A 189 -11.69 -11.80 -0.79
CA THR A 189 -12.00 -13.04 -1.53
C THR A 189 -10.78 -13.45 -2.35
N ARG A 190 -10.87 -14.55 -3.11
CA ARG A 190 -9.79 -14.97 -4.01
C ARG A 190 -9.42 -13.92 -5.05
N HIS A 191 -10.36 -13.08 -5.44
CA HIS A 191 -10.19 -12.09 -6.50
C HIS A 191 -10.24 -10.65 -6.02
N LEU A 192 -10.95 -10.38 -4.92
CA LEU A 192 -11.14 -9.04 -4.38
C LEU A 192 -10.17 -8.77 -3.24
N PHE A 193 -9.49 -7.63 -3.30
CA PHE A 193 -8.60 -7.19 -2.23
C PHE A 193 -8.81 -5.72 -1.88
N LEU A 194 -8.61 -5.40 -0.63
CA LEU A 194 -8.49 -4.04 -0.13
C LEU A 194 -7.02 -3.60 -0.22
N HIS A 195 -6.81 -2.35 -0.56
CA HIS A 195 -5.50 -1.75 -0.72
C HIS A 195 -5.36 -0.54 0.19
N VAL A 196 -4.35 -0.56 1.03
CA VAL A 196 -3.96 0.57 1.88
C VAL A 196 -2.49 0.84 1.64
N GLY A 197 -2.17 1.99 1.13
CA GLY A 197 -0.78 2.30 0.78
C GLY A 197 -0.47 3.78 0.81
N TYR A 198 0.81 4.06 0.68
CA TYR A 198 1.34 5.40 0.53
C TYR A 198 2.10 5.52 -0.79
N GLN A 199 1.82 6.60 -1.49
CA GLN A 199 2.69 7.09 -2.55
C GLN A 199 3.66 8.10 -1.95
N LEU A 200 4.93 7.87 -2.16
CA LEU A 200 6.01 8.70 -1.66
C LEU A 200 6.70 9.40 -2.82
N SER A 201 7.17 10.60 -2.58
CA SER A 201 8.07 11.33 -3.47
C SER A 201 9.45 11.40 -2.83
N LYS A 202 10.51 11.16 -3.62
CA LYS A 202 11.91 11.22 -3.16
C LYS A 202 12.22 10.35 -1.93
N PHE A 203 11.49 9.24 -1.72
CA PHE A 203 11.60 8.33 -0.56
C PHE A 203 11.33 8.97 0.81
N LYS A 204 10.92 10.21 0.87
CA LYS A 204 10.83 10.97 2.11
C LYS A 204 9.48 11.62 2.32
N ASP A 205 8.94 12.20 1.29
CA ASP A 205 7.75 13.02 1.40
C ASP A 205 6.51 12.19 1.05
N PRO A 206 5.59 11.96 2.01
CA PRO A 206 4.34 11.29 1.73
C PRO A 206 3.48 12.18 0.81
N ASN A 207 3.21 11.71 -0.39
CA ASN A 207 2.39 12.43 -1.35
C ASN A 207 0.90 12.27 -1.04
N ASN A 208 0.43 11.03 -1.00
CA ASN A 208 -0.96 10.72 -0.67
C ASN A 208 -1.13 9.32 -0.08
N LEU A 209 -2.15 9.18 0.77
CA LEU A 209 -2.64 7.90 1.22
C LEU A 209 -3.53 7.30 0.14
N MET A 210 -3.29 6.04 -0.23
CA MET A 210 -4.05 5.30 -1.24
C MET A 210 -4.97 4.30 -0.53
N LEU A 211 -6.25 4.61 -0.46
CA LEU A 211 -7.27 3.69 0.04
C LEU A 211 -8.10 3.19 -1.13
N GLY A 212 -8.11 1.89 -1.37
CA GLY A 212 -8.76 1.39 -2.58
C GLY A 212 -9.22 -0.05 -2.51
N ILE A 213 -9.91 -0.42 -3.57
CA ILE A 213 -10.40 -1.77 -3.80
C ILE A 213 -9.85 -2.24 -5.14
N GLY A 214 -9.29 -3.45 -5.14
CA GLY A 214 -8.77 -4.04 -6.37
C GLY A 214 -9.35 -5.41 -6.65
N TYR A 215 -9.32 -5.73 -7.92
CA TYR A 215 -9.75 -7.04 -8.42
C TYR A 215 -8.59 -7.71 -9.17
N ARG A 216 -8.42 -9.00 -8.93
CA ARG A 216 -7.40 -9.84 -9.56
C ARG A 216 -8.02 -10.80 -10.53
N PHE A 217 -7.55 -10.74 -11.76
CA PHE A 217 -7.91 -11.67 -12.82
C PHE A 217 -6.84 -12.75 -12.95
N HIS A 218 -7.24 -13.94 -13.40
CA HIS A 218 -6.30 -15.03 -13.73
C HIS A 218 -5.43 -15.54 -12.57
N ASP A 219 -5.92 -15.45 -11.34
CA ASP A 219 -5.23 -16.06 -10.20
C ASP A 219 -5.53 -17.57 -10.18
N LYS A 220 -4.48 -18.39 -10.33
CA LYS A 220 -4.56 -19.85 -10.35
C LYS A 220 -4.24 -20.48 -8.99
N ARG A 221 -4.47 -19.73 -7.90
CA ARG A 221 -4.27 -20.20 -6.53
C ARG A 221 -5.42 -21.05 -6.04
#